data_8b60b33cd65408c46eeb9774fb1a3558
#
_entry.id   8b60b33cd65408c46eeb9774fb1a3558
#
_cell.length_a   1.000
_cell.length_b   1.000
_cell.length_c   1.000
_cell.angle_alpha   90.00
_cell.angle_beta   90.00
_cell.angle_gamma   90.00
#
_symmetry.space_group_name_H-M   'P 1'
#
loop_
_entity.id
_entity.type
_entity.pdbx_description
1 polymer ?
#
loop_
_entity_poly.entity_id
_entity_poly.type
_entity_poly.pdbx_seq_one_letter_code
_entity_poly.pdbx_strand_id
1 'polypeptide(L)'
;MASVTTRSSYGSMSDAWAHRALLQPSKPRHVHNLFGRAFPLPQKNTDTMAFRRQENLNSDPVVLSQDADPAPEQVQKFDINVTIQEFGKVVLLGRKVLLVVEDDTASETADNLSQCMHTMLDKVTRDVWDASTPQISCLNGANGNPITDLSQIDVNRAIQYLDDHDTEKMTPTIEGTSRFGTGPVEAGFWVTAHVNLKPDIRNLDAFVPTSQYGSQEPVLMAEFGATDEARWVTSTLVKVSSANPPVYNNTFVGANAYGYVGLDQVSTEMILKPLGFNDYLNRFQSMGFTAWFNAAILDDSHIVTLLATKA
;
A
#
# COMPACT_ATOMS: atom_id res chain seq x y z
N MET A 1 61.84 9.79 -28.83
CA MET A 1 61.36 9.02 -27.64
C MET A 1 60.00 8.48 -28.02
N ALA A 2 59.82 7.18 -28.00
CA ALA A 2 58.54 6.54 -28.25
C ALA A 2 57.62 6.86 -27.04
N SER A 3 56.45 7.46 -27.29
CA SER A 3 55.48 7.73 -26.25
C SER A 3 54.87 6.39 -25.79
N VAL A 4 55.06 6.05 -24.54
CA VAL A 4 54.47 4.87 -23.94
C VAL A 4 52.96 5.14 -23.80
N THR A 5 52.14 4.29 -24.40
CA THR A 5 50.67 4.36 -24.27
C THR A 5 50.30 3.99 -22.82
N THR A 6 49.83 4.95 -22.06
CA THR A 6 49.41 4.77 -20.66
C THR A 6 47.94 4.41 -20.60
N ARG A 7 47.52 3.79 -19.52
CA ARG A 7 46.12 3.43 -19.24
C ARG A 7 45.16 4.62 -19.36
N SER A 8 45.61 5.84 -19.03
CA SER A 8 44.84 7.07 -19.16
C SER A 8 44.69 7.53 -20.61
N SER A 9 45.55 7.10 -21.55
CA SER A 9 45.46 7.44 -22.98
C SER A 9 44.56 6.48 -23.77
N TYR A 10 44.23 5.33 -23.17
CA TYR A 10 43.41 4.29 -23.78
C TYR A 10 41.98 4.31 -23.26
N GLY A 11 41.33 5.40 -23.30
CA GLY A 11 39.95 5.63 -22.89
C GLY A 11 39.31 4.48 -22.15
N SER A 12 38.97 4.66 -20.91
CA SER A 12 38.61 3.73 -19.88
C SER A 12 37.43 2.78 -20.15
N MET A 13 37.51 1.96 -21.18
CA MET A 13 36.57 0.80 -21.26
C MET A 13 36.86 -0.29 -20.22
N SER A 14 38.06 -0.30 -19.63
CA SER A 14 38.48 -1.29 -18.63
C SER A 14 38.12 -0.94 -17.18
N ASP A 15 37.74 0.31 -16.89
CA ASP A 15 37.34 0.73 -15.53
C ASP A 15 35.88 0.42 -15.20
N ALA A 16 35.11 0.00 -16.19
CA ALA A 16 33.69 -0.30 -16.05
C ALA A 16 33.38 -1.77 -15.71
N TRP A 17 34.37 -2.51 -15.20
CA TRP A 17 34.12 -3.83 -14.59
C TRP A 17 33.53 -3.62 -13.19
N ALA A 18 32.47 -2.84 -13.12
CA ALA A 18 31.76 -2.61 -11.89
C ALA A 18 30.94 -3.86 -11.53
N HIS A 19 31.01 -4.25 -10.28
CA HIS A 19 30.26 -5.37 -9.69
C HIS A 19 28.75 -5.24 -10.01
N ARG A 20 28.31 -5.89 -11.09
CA ARG A 20 26.91 -5.91 -11.55
C ARG A 20 25.93 -6.34 -10.44
N ALA A 21 26.40 -7.22 -9.52
CA ALA A 21 25.60 -7.71 -8.41
C ALA A 21 25.24 -6.64 -7.37
N LEU A 22 25.91 -5.48 -7.34
CA LEU A 22 25.72 -4.47 -6.31
C LEU A 22 24.75 -3.34 -6.72
N LEU A 23 24.33 -3.26 -7.99
CA LEU A 23 23.52 -2.16 -8.51
C LEU A 23 22.05 -2.56 -8.75
N GLN A 24 21.54 -3.53 -8.01
CA GLN A 24 20.09 -3.76 -8.05
C GLN A 24 19.35 -2.55 -7.52
N PRO A 25 18.37 -2.03 -8.27
CA PRO A 25 17.56 -0.91 -7.79
C PRO A 25 16.86 -1.27 -6.49
N SER A 26 16.82 -0.33 -5.55
CA SER A 26 16.11 -0.53 -4.28
C SER A 26 14.61 -0.76 -4.56
N LYS A 27 14.06 -1.83 -3.99
CA LYS A 27 12.65 -2.18 -4.15
C LYS A 27 11.84 -1.51 -3.03
N PRO A 28 10.86 -0.63 -3.35
CA PRO A 28 9.96 -0.10 -2.34
C PRO A 28 9.11 -1.24 -1.75
N ARG A 29 8.68 -1.06 -0.50
CA ARG A 29 7.77 -2.01 0.14
C ARG A 29 6.34 -1.70 -0.30
N HIS A 30 5.70 -2.65 -0.95
CA HIS A 30 4.30 -2.59 -1.35
C HIS A 30 3.44 -3.05 -0.18
N VAL A 31 2.64 -2.17 0.37
CA VAL A 31 1.87 -2.44 1.59
C VAL A 31 0.37 -2.20 1.44
N HIS A 32 -0.03 -1.35 0.48
CA HIS A 32 -1.43 -0.94 0.38
C HIS A 32 -2.37 -2.04 -0.15
N ASN A 33 -1.83 -3.05 -0.85
CA ASN A 33 -2.62 -4.20 -1.31
C ASN A 33 -2.69 -5.36 -0.30
N LEU A 34 -1.96 -5.27 0.83
CA LEU A 34 -1.87 -6.39 1.78
C LEU A 34 -3.11 -6.56 2.66
N PHE A 35 -3.85 -5.48 2.91
CA PHE A 35 -4.96 -5.45 3.86
C PHE A 35 -6.33 -5.50 3.20
N GLY A 36 -6.38 -5.33 1.87
CA GLY A 36 -7.62 -5.33 1.10
C GLY A 36 -8.12 -6.71 0.74
N ARG A 37 -9.42 -6.79 0.51
CA ARG A 37 -10.04 -7.98 0.01
C ARG A 37 -9.97 -8.03 -1.52
N ALA A 38 -9.45 -9.15 -2.05
CA ALA A 38 -9.36 -9.37 -3.48
C ALA A 38 -10.69 -9.90 -4.05
N PHE A 39 -11.16 -9.30 -5.14
CA PHE A 39 -12.36 -9.73 -5.85
C PHE A 39 -12.03 -9.95 -7.32
N PRO A 40 -12.04 -11.19 -7.81
CA PRO A 40 -11.85 -11.46 -9.23
C PRO A 40 -13.10 -11.12 -10.02
N LEU A 41 -12.98 -10.33 -11.10
CA LEU A 41 -14.06 -10.06 -12.02
C LEU A 41 -14.05 -11.13 -13.13
N PRO A 42 -15.16 -11.86 -13.36
CA PRO A 42 -15.21 -12.88 -14.40
C PRO A 42 -15.08 -12.26 -15.79
N GLN A 43 -14.30 -12.90 -16.67
CA GLN A 43 -14.10 -12.45 -18.05
C GLN A 43 -15.38 -12.51 -18.86
N LYS A 44 -15.48 -11.70 -19.91
CA LYS A 44 -16.56 -11.69 -20.92
C LYS A 44 -17.96 -11.38 -20.35
N ASN A 45 -18.04 -10.74 -19.21
CA ASN A 45 -19.31 -10.38 -18.60
C ASN A 45 -19.50 -8.86 -18.57
N THR A 46 -18.69 -8.17 -17.79
CA THR A 46 -18.77 -6.71 -17.61
C THR A 46 -17.40 -6.17 -17.21
N ASP A 47 -17.19 -4.89 -17.34
CA ASP A 47 -15.99 -4.16 -16.85
C ASP A 47 -16.19 -3.54 -15.46
N THR A 48 -17.41 -3.63 -14.93
CA THR A 48 -17.81 -3.01 -13.67
C THR A 48 -18.30 -4.07 -12.69
N MET A 49 -17.76 -4.04 -11.47
CA MET A 49 -18.21 -4.86 -10.34
C MET A 49 -19.03 -4.01 -9.39
N ALA A 50 -20.21 -4.48 -9.03
CA ALA A 50 -21.08 -3.84 -8.06
C ALA A 50 -21.01 -4.58 -6.72
N PHE A 51 -20.60 -3.88 -5.67
CA PHE A 51 -20.68 -4.35 -4.29
C PHE A 51 -21.93 -3.80 -3.65
N ARG A 52 -22.75 -4.68 -3.09
CA ARG A 52 -23.97 -4.30 -2.41
C ARG A 52 -23.79 -4.39 -0.92
N ARG A 53 -23.95 -3.27 -0.24
CA ARG A 53 -23.96 -3.15 1.22
C ARG A 53 -25.39 -2.93 1.69
N GLN A 54 -25.77 -3.65 2.73
CA GLN A 54 -27.05 -3.44 3.42
C GLN A 54 -26.80 -2.55 4.63
N GLU A 55 -27.68 -1.58 4.84
CA GLU A 55 -27.66 -0.75 6.04
C GLU A 55 -28.34 -1.49 7.21
N ASN A 56 -27.83 -1.29 8.42
CA ASN A 56 -28.43 -1.85 9.60
C ASN A 56 -29.76 -1.16 9.88
N LEU A 57 -30.76 -1.94 10.30
CA LEU A 57 -32.03 -1.41 10.79
C LEU A 57 -31.80 -0.68 12.13
N ASN A 58 -32.71 0.27 12.44
CA ASN A 58 -32.68 0.91 13.75
C ASN A 58 -32.91 -0.15 14.86
N SER A 59 -32.01 -0.20 15.83
CA SER A 59 -32.05 -1.15 16.94
C SER A 59 -32.77 -0.58 18.19
N ASP A 60 -33.35 0.62 18.11
CA ASP A 60 -34.07 1.20 19.24
C ASP A 60 -35.30 0.36 19.60
N PRO A 61 -35.47 0.01 20.87
CA PRO A 61 -36.60 -0.80 21.28
C PRO A 61 -37.92 -0.02 21.17
N VAL A 62 -38.87 -0.56 20.38
CA VAL A 62 -40.21 0.02 20.24
C VAL A 62 -41.17 -0.75 21.15
N VAL A 63 -41.82 -0.03 22.06
CA VAL A 63 -42.85 -0.62 22.92
C VAL A 63 -44.14 -0.80 22.08
N LEU A 64 -44.59 -2.03 21.95
CA LEU A 64 -45.81 -2.39 21.24
C LEU A 64 -47.04 -2.04 22.10
N SER A 65 -48.02 -1.34 21.52
CA SER A 65 -49.31 -1.15 22.12
C SER A 65 -50.28 -2.26 21.65
N GLN A 66 -51.33 -2.53 22.45
CA GLN A 66 -52.28 -3.58 22.08
C GLN A 66 -53.19 -3.16 20.90
N ASP A 67 -53.27 -1.88 20.63
CA ASP A 67 -54.23 -1.30 19.66
C ASP A 67 -53.61 -0.74 18.39
N ALA A 68 -52.25 -0.78 18.26
CA ALA A 68 -51.58 -0.23 17.09
C ALA A 68 -50.34 -1.05 16.71
N ASP A 69 -50.19 -1.30 15.42
CA ASP A 69 -48.98 -1.92 14.87
C ASP A 69 -47.83 -0.88 14.83
N PRO A 70 -46.60 -1.31 15.04
CA PRO A 70 -45.42 -0.43 14.88
C PRO A 70 -45.25 0.03 13.44
N ALA A 71 -44.67 1.21 13.24
CA ALA A 71 -44.38 1.73 11.92
C ALA A 71 -43.37 0.79 11.21
N PRO A 72 -43.64 0.36 9.95
CA PRO A 72 -42.74 -0.47 9.21
C PRO A 72 -41.47 0.30 8.82
N GLU A 73 -40.34 -0.34 8.99
CA GLU A 73 -39.01 0.16 8.61
C GLU A 73 -38.57 -0.44 7.26
N GLN A 74 -37.91 0.35 6.42
CA GLN A 74 -37.44 -0.10 5.11
C GLN A 74 -35.96 -0.48 5.16
N VAL A 75 -35.64 -1.64 4.61
CA VAL A 75 -34.24 -2.05 4.39
C VAL A 75 -33.62 -1.24 3.26
N GLN A 76 -32.56 -0.50 3.56
CA GLN A 76 -31.81 0.26 2.56
C GLN A 76 -30.57 -0.53 2.10
N LYS A 77 -30.23 -0.36 0.83
CA LYS A 77 -29.05 -0.99 0.22
C LYS A 77 -28.29 0.04 -0.59
N PHE A 78 -26.98 0.03 -0.43
CA PHE A 78 -26.06 0.87 -1.20
C PHE A 78 -25.26 0.01 -2.17
N ASP A 79 -25.16 0.46 -3.42
CA ASP A 79 -24.35 -0.21 -4.43
C ASP A 79 -23.09 0.62 -4.70
N ILE A 80 -21.92 0.02 -4.47
CA ILE A 80 -20.61 0.59 -4.75
C ILE A 80 -20.12 -0.01 -6.05
N ASN A 81 -20.04 0.79 -7.10
CA ASN A 81 -19.63 0.35 -8.43
C ASN A 81 -18.15 0.62 -8.65
N VAL A 82 -17.40 -0.40 -9.03
CA VAL A 82 -15.97 -0.34 -9.32
C VAL A 82 -15.74 -0.76 -10.76
N THR A 83 -15.31 0.17 -11.60
CA THR A 83 -14.97 -0.11 -13.00
C THR A 83 -13.48 -0.35 -13.12
N ILE A 84 -13.07 -1.46 -13.74
CA ILE A 84 -11.67 -1.80 -13.98
C ILE A 84 -11.06 -0.82 -14.98
N GLN A 85 -9.82 -0.40 -14.69
CA GLN A 85 -9.02 0.42 -15.59
C GLN A 85 -7.84 -0.38 -16.12
N GLU A 86 -7.49 -0.12 -17.38
CA GLU A 86 -6.30 -0.70 -17.98
C GLU A 86 -5.10 0.21 -17.77
N PHE A 87 -4.05 -0.35 -17.18
CA PHE A 87 -2.76 0.31 -16.99
C PHE A 87 -1.69 -0.43 -17.76
N GLY A 88 -0.70 0.30 -18.25
CA GLY A 88 0.41 -0.32 -18.94
C GLY A 88 1.62 0.57 -19.06
N LYS A 89 2.76 -0.07 -19.31
CA LYS A 89 4.01 0.61 -19.61
C LYS A 89 4.80 -0.21 -20.61
N VAL A 90 5.48 0.45 -21.52
CA VAL A 90 6.30 -0.19 -22.55
C VAL A 90 7.70 0.41 -22.57
N VAL A 91 8.70 -0.45 -22.79
CA VAL A 91 10.09 -0.07 -23.03
C VAL A 91 10.51 -0.62 -24.39
N LEU A 92 11.16 0.21 -25.18
CA LEU A 92 11.73 -0.18 -26.48
C LEU A 92 13.24 -0.37 -26.34
N LEU A 93 13.71 -1.55 -26.71
CA LEU A 93 15.14 -1.91 -26.73
C LEU A 93 15.64 -1.91 -28.18
N GLY A 94 16.65 -1.11 -28.46
CA GLY A 94 17.27 -1.08 -29.77
C GLY A 94 18.13 -2.32 -30.02
N ARG A 95 18.06 -2.90 -31.23
CA ARG A 95 18.89 -4.05 -31.63
C ARG A 95 20.40 -3.84 -31.36
N LYS A 96 20.89 -2.61 -31.57
CA LYS A 96 22.30 -2.30 -31.29
C LYS A 96 22.67 -2.49 -29.82
N VAL A 97 21.77 -2.15 -28.89
CA VAL A 97 21.99 -2.36 -27.45
C VAL A 97 22.09 -3.85 -27.15
N LEU A 98 21.15 -4.65 -27.67
CA LEU A 98 21.11 -6.09 -27.48
C LEU A 98 22.33 -6.84 -28.05
N LEU A 99 23.00 -6.28 -29.05
CA LEU A 99 24.17 -6.90 -29.72
C LEU A 99 25.53 -6.41 -29.19
N VAL A 100 25.61 -5.19 -28.66
CA VAL A 100 26.86 -4.56 -28.29
C VAL A 100 27.10 -4.57 -26.77
N VAL A 101 26.02 -4.50 -26.00
CA VAL A 101 26.09 -4.52 -24.54
C VAL A 101 26.28 -5.95 -24.08
N GLU A 102 27.28 -6.17 -23.25
CA GLU A 102 27.62 -7.49 -22.69
C GLU A 102 26.61 -7.97 -21.64
N ASP A 103 25.83 -7.03 -21.08
CA ASP A 103 24.80 -7.30 -20.07
C ASP A 103 23.53 -7.89 -20.70
N ASP A 104 22.82 -8.75 -19.96
CA ASP A 104 21.49 -9.22 -20.33
C ASP A 104 20.45 -8.13 -20.06
N THR A 105 20.46 -7.10 -20.92
CA THR A 105 19.58 -5.94 -20.81
C THR A 105 18.09 -6.31 -20.94
N ALA A 106 17.78 -7.43 -21.58
CA ALA A 106 16.39 -7.89 -21.71
C ALA A 106 15.85 -8.38 -20.37
N SER A 107 16.62 -9.23 -19.67
CA SER A 107 16.23 -9.75 -18.35
C SER A 107 16.15 -8.65 -17.30
N GLU A 108 17.13 -7.75 -17.27
CA GLU A 108 17.14 -6.60 -16.36
C GLU A 108 15.95 -5.66 -16.60
N THR A 109 15.57 -5.46 -17.87
CA THR A 109 14.40 -4.64 -18.23
C THR A 109 13.10 -5.32 -17.80
N ALA A 110 12.99 -6.66 -17.92
CA ALA A 110 11.84 -7.41 -17.46
C ALA A 110 11.65 -7.30 -15.94
N ASP A 111 12.73 -7.42 -15.17
CA ASP A 111 12.72 -7.25 -13.71
C ASP A 111 12.29 -5.83 -13.30
N ASN A 112 12.81 -4.81 -13.97
CA ASN A 112 12.44 -3.42 -13.73
C ASN A 112 10.97 -3.15 -14.08
N LEU A 113 10.45 -3.72 -15.16
CA LEU A 113 9.04 -3.61 -15.55
C LEU A 113 8.12 -4.30 -14.55
N SER A 114 8.49 -5.49 -14.07
CA SER A 114 7.75 -6.20 -13.03
C SER A 114 7.65 -5.38 -11.74
N GLN A 115 8.78 -4.83 -11.29
CA GLN A 115 8.79 -3.95 -10.11
C GLN A 115 7.96 -2.67 -10.32
N CYS A 116 8.03 -2.09 -11.52
CA CYS A 116 7.23 -0.91 -11.88
C CYS A 116 5.73 -1.22 -11.84
N MET A 117 5.32 -2.40 -12.33
CA MET A 117 3.93 -2.87 -12.29
C MET A 117 3.42 -2.98 -10.86
N HIS A 118 4.13 -3.69 -9.98
CA HIS A 118 3.74 -3.83 -8.59
C HIS A 118 3.66 -2.47 -7.87
N THR A 119 4.62 -1.58 -8.12
CA THR A 119 4.61 -0.22 -7.55
C THR A 119 3.42 0.61 -8.06
N MET A 120 3.04 0.43 -9.31
CA MET A 120 1.89 1.13 -9.90
C MET A 120 0.58 0.66 -9.25
N LEU A 121 0.38 -0.66 -9.12
CA LEU A 121 -0.81 -1.23 -8.47
C LEU A 121 -0.94 -0.75 -7.02
N ASP A 122 0.17 -0.75 -6.28
CA ASP A 122 0.19 -0.27 -4.89
C ASP A 122 -0.16 1.23 -4.79
N LYS A 123 0.29 2.04 -5.75
CA LYS A 123 -0.06 3.47 -5.82
C LYS A 123 -1.54 3.71 -6.15
N VAL A 124 -2.14 2.91 -7.04
CA VAL A 124 -3.57 3.01 -7.34
C VAL A 124 -4.40 2.77 -6.07
N THR A 125 -4.08 1.72 -5.32
CA THR A 125 -4.76 1.44 -4.04
C THR A 125 -4.51 2.54 -3.02
N ARG A 126 -3.28 3.04 -2.90
CA ARG A 126 -2.95 4.17 -2.03
C ARG A 126 -3.81 5.40 -2.34
N ASP A 127 -3.93 5.75 -3.62
CA ASP A 127 -4.68 6.95 -4.03
C ASP A 127 -6.18 6.81 -3.70
N VAL A 128 -6.72 5.58 -3.68
CA VAL A 128 -8.06 5.29 -3.19
C VAL A 128 -8.16 5.51 -1.68
N TRP A 129 -7.18 5.06 -0.88
CA TRP A 129 -7.16 5.32 0.56
C TRP A 129 -7.12 6.82 0.89
N ASP A 130 -6.29 7.56 0.16
CA ASP A 130 -6.15 9.00 0.34
C ASP A 130 -7.42 9.79 -0.03
N ALA A 131 -8.33 9.16 -0.76
CA ALA A 131 -9.64 9.72 -1.07
C ALA A 131 -10.69 9.42 0.01
N SER A 132 -10.35 8.63 1.07
CA SER A 132 -11.27 8.39 2.19
C SER A 132 -11.61 9.69 2.91
N THR A 133 -12.86 9.78 3.36
CA THR A 133 -13.39 11.02 3.98
C THR A 133 -12.92 11.21 5.41
N PRO A 134 -12.77 10.16 6.26
CA PRO A 134 -12.36 10.35 7.64
C PRO A 134 -10.87 10.69 7.76
N GLN A 135 -10.60 11.97 8.00
CA GLN A 135 -9.24 12.47 8.22
C GLN A 135 -9.15 13.17 9.59
N ILE A 136 -8.20 12.76 10.39
CA ILE A 136 -7.90 13.33 11.69
C ILE A 136 -6.53 14.01 11.62
N SER A 137 -6.45 15.27 12.03
CA SER A 137 -5.18 15.99 12.11
C SER A 137 -4.54 15.80 13.47
N CYS A 138 -3.24 15.54 13.52
CA CYS A 138 -2.47 15.54 14.75
C CYS A 138 -2.35 16.97 15.32
N LEU A 139 -2.80 17.16 16.53
CA LEU A 139 -2.83 18.46 17.22
C LEU A 139 -2.30 18.32 18.65
N ASN A 140 -1.49 17.30 18.94
CA ASN A 140 -1.03 16.92 20.28
C ASN A 140 -2.19 16.86 21.29
N GLY A 141 -3.34 16.30 20.83
CA GLY A 141 -4.56 16.23 21.64
C GLY A 141 -5.31 17.56 21.81
N ALA A 142 -4.84 18.65 21.20
CA ALA A 142 -5.49 19.95 21.24
C ALA A 142 -6.31 20.22 19.95
N ASN A 143 -7.32 21.09 20.04
CA ASN A 143 -8.06 21.57 18.89
C ASN A 143 -7.39 22.85 18.36
N GLY A 144 -6.86 22.83 17.18
CA GLY A 144 -6.23 23.99 16.54
C GLY A 144 -5.51 23.68 15.25
N ASN A 145 -5.02 24.70 14.58
CA ASN A 145 -4.08 24.66 13.47
C ASN A 145 -2.74 25.26 13.91
N PRO A 146 -1.61 24.82 13.42
CA PRO A 146 -1.34 23.85 12.32
C PRO A 146 -1.28 22.39 12.80
N ILE A 147 -1.21 21.47 11.81
CA ILE A 147 -0.96 20.05 12.05
C ILE A 147 0.40 19.90 12.72
N THR A 148 0.45 19.10 13.79
CA THR A 148 1.65 18.87 14.60
C THR A 148 2.26 17.47 14.34
N ASP A 149 3.32 17.16 15.05
CA ASP A 149 3.94 15.84 15.13
C ASP A 149 3.01 14.79 15.75
N LEU A 150 3.33 13.53 15.52
CA LEU A 150 2.55 12.39 15.98
C LEU A 150 2.65 12.23 17.49
N SER A 151 1.51 12.20 18.19
CA SER A 151 1.42 11.93 19.62
C SER A 151 0.58 10.68 19.93
N GLN A 152 0.78 10.07 21.12
CA GLN A 152 -0.01 8.91 21.56
C GLN A 152 -1.51 9.25 21.64
N ILE A 153 -1.85 10.46 22.04
CA ILE A 153 -3.25 10.91 22.16
C ILE A 153 -3.93 10.90 20.77
N ASP A 154 -3.21 11.31 19.73
CA ASP A 154 -3.76 11.34 18.38
C ASP A 154 -3.95 9.93 17.80
N VAL A 155 -3.01 9.01 18.13
CA VAL A 155 -3.15 7.58 17.78
C VAL A 155 -4.40 6.99 18.44
N ASN A 156 -4.59 7.27 19.74
CA ASN A 156 -5.76 6.78 20.49
C ASN A 156 -7.08 7.36 19.93
N ARG A 157 -7.08 8.62 19.47
CA ARG A 157 -8.24 9.22 18.79
C ARG A 157 -8.59 8.49 17.48
N ALA A 158 -7.58 8.06 16.71
CA ALA A 158 -7.81 7.31 15.49
C ALA A 158 -8.35 5.89 15.79
N ILE A 159 -7.82 5.23 16.83
CA ILE A 159 -8.32 3.93 17.31
C ILE A 159 -9.76 4.07 17.81
N GLN A 160 -10.04 5.07 18.65
CA GLN A 160 -11.38 5.35 19.14
C GLN A 160 -12.38 5.58 18.02
N TYR A 161 -11.99 6.28 16.96
CA TYR A 161 -12.85 6.48 15.79
C TYR A 161 -13.28 5.15 15.14
N LEU A 162 -12.34 4.20 15.01
CA LEU A 162 -12.64 2.88 14.44
C LEU A 162 -13.50 2.03 15.39
N ASP A 163 -13.24 2.10 16.69
CA ASP A 163 -14.03 1.38 17.70
C ASP A 163 -15.45 1.95 17.81
N ASP A 164 -15.64 3.27 17.72
CA ASP A 164 -16.96 3.93 17.69
C ASP A 164 -17.83 3.48 16.49
N HIS A 165 -17.19 2.95 15.44
CA HIS A 165 -17.87 2.39 14.26
C HIS A 165 -17.89 0.86 14.23
N ASP A 166 -17.66 0.21 15.37
CA ASP A 166 -17.67 -1.26 15.52
C ASP A 166 -16.77 -1.99 14.50
N THR A 167 -15.62 -1.39 14.16
CA THR A 167 -14.70 -1.94 13.15
C THR A 167 -13.98 -3.17 13.69
N GLU A 168 -14.04 -4.29 12.99
CA GLU A 168 -13.30 -5.50 13.35
C GLU A 168 -11.78 -5.31 13.23
N LYS A 169 -11.05 -5.75 14.25
CA LYS A 169 -9.59 -5.77 14.28
C LYS A 169 -9.05 -6.85 13.34
N MET A 170 -7.98 -6.54 12.63
CA MET A 170 -7.42 -7.43 11.60
C MET A 170 -6.33 -8.36 12.14
N THR A 171 -5.73 -8.04 13.26
CA THR A 171 -4.59 -8.79 13.79
C THR A 171 -4.97 -9.56 15.04
N PRO A 172 -4.47 -10.81 15.19
CA PRO A 172 -4.69 -11.57 16.42
C PRO A 172 -3.85 -10.99 17.57
N THR A 173 -4.26 -11.28 18.79
CA THR A 173 -3.44 -11.06 19.99
C THR A 173 -2.21 -11.97 19.96
N ILE A 174 -1.05 -11.41 20.24
CA ILE A 174 0.20 -12.18 20.41
C ILE A 174 0.45 -12.33 21.90
N GLU A 175 0.46 -13.55 22.39
CA GLU A 175 0.74 -13.84 23.78
C GLU A 175 2.18 -13.55 24.15
N GLY A 176 2.39 -13.00 25.34
CA GLY A 176 3.73 -12.80 25.89
C GLY A 176 4.37 -14.13 26.30
N THR A 177 5.69 -14.20 26.27
CA THR A 177 6.44 -15.40 26.66
C THR A 177 7.26 -15.12 27.91
N SER A 178 6.98 -15.84 29.00
CA SER A 178 7.74 -15.74 30.26
C SER A 178 9.24 -16.08 30.09
N ARG A 179 9.57 -16.89 29.09
CA ARG A 179 10.95 -17.31 28.79
C ARG A 179 11.86 -16.15 28.39
N PHE A 180 11.29 -15.12 27.74
CA PHE A 180 12.03 -13.94 27.27
C PHE A 180 11.56 -12.64 27.96
N GLY A 181 10.63 -12.73 28.91
CA GLY A 181 10.10 -11.57 29.61
C GLY A 181 9.37 -10.58 28.68
N THR A 182 8.76 -11.09 27.59
CA THR A 182 8.00 -10.28 26.63
C THR A 182 6.55 -10.11 27.09
N GLY A 183 5.99 -8.91 26.88
CA GLY A 183 4.58 -8.62 27.15
C GLY A 183 3.67 -9.14 26.01
N PRO A 184 2.38 -9.30 26.26
CA PRO A 184 1.40 -9.55 25.21
C PRO A 184 1.26 -8.32 24.31
N VAL A 185 0.95 -8.55 23.03
CA VAL A 185 0.58 -7.51 22.08
C VAL A 185 -0.88 -7.71 21.72
N GLU A 186 -1.69 -6.70 21.91
CA GLU A 186 -3.14 -6.78 21.71
C GLU A 186 -3.50 -6.93 20.22
N ALA A 187 -4.70 -7.45 19.97
CA ALA A 187 -5.29 -7.43 18.65
C ALA A 187 -5.52 -5.97 18.21
N GLY A 188 -5.23 -5.64 16.97
CA GLY A 188 -5.29 -4.25 16.54
C GLY A 188 -5.49 -4.06 15.04
N PHE A 189 -5.45 -2.81 14.65
CA PHE A 189 -5.60 -2.34 13.29
C PHE A 189 -4.23 -2.22 12.61
N TRP A 190 -4.19 -2.41 11.29
CA TRP A 190 -3.00 -2.12 10.51
C TRP A 190 -2.88 -0.63 10.26
N VAL A 191 -1.70 -0.10 10.50
CA VAL A 191 -1.39 1.31 10.25
C VAL A 191 -0.23 1.42 9.29
N THR A 192 -0.43 2.12 8.19
CA THR A 192 0.64 2.44 7.25
C THR A 192 1.23 3.80 7.58
N ALA A 193 2.55 3.89 7.66
CA ALA A 193 3.26 5.14 7.92
C ALA A 193 4.43 5.32 6.96
N HIS A 194 4.80 6.57 6.71
CA HIS A 194 6.00 6.86 5.94
C HIS A 194 7.27 6.58 6.75
N VAL A 195 8.31 6.09 6.09
CA VAL A 195 9.60 5.73 6.74
C VAL A 195 10.20 6.90 7.54
N ASN A 196 9.97 8.14 7.13
CA ASN A 196 10.47 9.33 7.81
C ASN A 196 9.90 9.53 9.21
N LEU A 197 8.68 9.03 9.48
CA LEU A 197 8.05 9.09 10.81
C LEU A 197 8.47 7.97 11.75
N LYS A 198 9.31 7.04 11.30
CA LYS A 198 9.73 5.90 12.12
C LYS A 198 10.40 6.29 13.45
N PRO A 199 11.22 7.35 13.54
CA PRO A 199 11.75 7.82 14.83
C PRO A 199 10.65 8.30 15.75
N ASP A 200 9.67 9.06 15.23
CA ASP A 200 8.60 9.67 16.03
C ASP A 200 7.66 8.60 16.58
N ILE A 201 7.32 7.59 15.76
CA ILE A 201 6.53 6.42 16.20
C ILE A 201 7.25 5.63 17.30
N ARG A 202 8.59 5.50 17.22
CA ARG A 202 9.37 4.82 18.28
C ARG A 202 9.40 5.56 19.60
N ASN A 203 9.16 6.86 19.58
CA ASN A 203 9.11 7.70 20.78
C ASN A 203 7.72 7.74 21.42
N LEU A 204 6.72 7.07 20.86
CA LEU A 204 5.40 6.93 21.48
C LEU A 204 5.50 6.09 22.75
N ASP A 205 4.75 6.48 23.78
CA ASP A 205 4.87 5.90 25.13
C ASP A 205 4.59 4.40 25.21
N ALA A 206 3.66 3.90 24.37
CA ALA A 206 3.24 2.49 24.35
C ALA A 206 3.90 1.69 23.21
N PHE A 207 4.99 2.18 22.62
CA PHE A 207 5.60 1.50 21.47
C PHE A 207 6.35 0.22 21.87
N VAL A 208 5.95 -0.91 21.30
CA VAL A 208 6.58 -2.22 21.44
C VAL A 208 7.21 -2.64 20.10
N PRO A 209 8.54 -2.71 20.01
CA PRO A 209 9.19 -3.18 18.77
C PRO A 209 8.95 -4.67 18.54
N THR A 210 8.98 -5.11 17.27
CA THR A 210 8.77 -6.52 16.89
C THR A 210 9.73 -7.50 17.58
N SER A 211 10.93 -7.05 17.96
CA SER A 211 11.90 -7.84 18.73
C SER A 211 11.43 -8.20 20.15
N GLN A 212 10.45 -7.47 20.68
CA GLN A 212 9.87 -7.70 22.00
C GLN A 212 8.53 -8.44 21.96
N TYR A 213 8.09 -8.86 20.79
CA TYR A 213 6.90 -9.72 20.65
C TYR A 213 7.17 -11.10 21.25
N GLY A 214 6.14 -11.75 21.76
CA GLY A 214 6.26 -13.09 22.36
C GLY A 214 6.77 -14.14 21.37
N SER A 215 6.41 -14.03 20.10
CA SER A 215 6.92 -14.86 19.00
C SER A 215 8.28 -14.42 18.49
N GLN A 216 8.73 -13.20 18.81
CA GLN A 216 9.92 -12.53 18.25
C GLN A 216 9.89 -12.37 16.72
N GLU A 217 8.76 -12.63 16.09
CA GLU A 217 8.56 -12.52 14.65
C GLU A 217 7.43 -11.52 14.35
N PRO A 218 7.60 -10.67 13.32
CA PRO A 218 6.51 -9.81 12.85
C PRO A 218 5.43 -10.65 12.17
N VAL A 219 4.18 -10.23 12.26
CA VAL A 219 3.07 -10.84 11.52
C VAL A 219 3.21 -10.56 10.03
N LEU A 220 3.68 -9.35 9.69
CA LEU A 220 4.05 -8.96 8.32
C LEU A 220 5.52 -8.56 8.26
N MET A 221 6.19 -8.93 7.18
CA MET A 221 7.62 -8.61 6.96
C MET A 221 7.92 -7.10 6.99
N ALA A 222 6.93 -6.24 6.72
CA ALA A 222 7.06 -4.78 6.74
C ALA A 222 6.71 -4.16 8.10
N GLU A 223 6.20 -4.93 9.05
CA GLU A 223 5.86 -4.49 10.40
C GLU A 223 7.14 -4.21 11.20
N PHE A 224 7.16 -3.12 11.97
CA PHE A 224 8.32 -2.79 12.79
C PHE A 224 7.99 -2.60 14.28
N GLY A 225 6.72 -2.57 14.65
CA GLY A 225 6.27 -2.50 16.03
C GLY A 225 4.78 -2.25 16.15
N ALA A 226 4.29 -2.30 17.36
CA ALA A 226 2.92 -1.99 17.73
C ALA A 226 2.88 -0.87 18.77
N THR A 227 1.77 -0.14 18.80
CA THR A 227 1.45 0.86 19.81
C THR A 227 0.01 0.65 20.21
N ASP A 228 -0.22 0.15 21.42
CA ASP A 228 -1.54 -0.30 21.85
C ASP A 228 -2.19 -1.22 20.78
N GLU A 229 -3.33 -0.85 20.24
CA GLU A 229 -4.06 -1.57 19.21
C GLU A 229 -3.66 -1.22 17.77
N ALA A 230 -2.61 -0.43 17.58
CA ALA A 230 -2.11 -0.03 16.26
C ALA A 230 -0.84 -0.82 15.90
N ARG A 231 -0.84 -1.52 14.76
CA ARG A 231 0.31 -2.24 14.21
C ARG A 231 0.91 -1.50 13.03
N TRP A 232 2.14 -1.06 13.19
CA TRP A 232 2.81 -0.13 12.28
C TRP A 232 3.58 -0.84 11.18
N VAL A 233 3.21 -0.51 9.95
CA VAL A 233 3.89 -0.95 8.72
C VAL A 233 4.43 0.28 8.01
N THR A 234 5.71 0.23 7.63
CA THR A 234 6.33 1.38 6.97
C THR A 234 6.58 1.16 5.49
N SER A 235 6.24 2.19 4.70
CA SER A 235 6.53 2.23 3.27
C SER A 235 7.00 3.63 2.84
N THR A 236 7.80 3.68 1.78
CA THR A 236 8.19 4.93 1.12
C THR A 236 7.12 5.42 0.14
N LEU A 237 6.12 4.59 -0.16
CA LEU A 237 5.04 4.90 -1.09
C LEU A 237 3.87 5.64 -0.46
N VAL A 238 3.82 5.74 0.87
CA VAL A 238 2.81 6.51 1.59
C VAL A 238 2.80 7.96 1.12
N LYS A 239 1.62 8.54 0.96
CA LYS A 239 1.46 9.90 0.46
C LYS A 239 2.02 10.92 1.42
N VAL A 240 2.73 11.87 0.85
CA VAL A 240 3.30 13.02 1.55
C VAL A 240 2.81 14.28 0.85
N SER A 241 2.26 15.20 1.62
CA SER A 241 1.85 16.50 1.08
C SER A 241 3.07 17.36 0.75
N SER A 242 2.94 18.19 -0.27
CA SER A 242 3.95 19.21 -0.64
C SER A 242 3.91 20.48 0.24
N ALA A 243 3.13 20.45 1.32
CA ALA A 243 3.08 21.56 2.31
C ALA A 243 4.42 21.76 3.02
N ASN A 244 4.61 22.90 3.62
CA ASN A 244 5.77 23.18 4.46
C ASN A 244 5.32 23.57 5.89
N PRO A 245 5.53 22.73 6.88
CA PRO A 245 6.21 21.42 6.85
C PRO A 245 5.41 20.33 6.08
N PRO A 246 6.09 19.29 5.56
CA PRO A 246 5.41 18.21 4.84
C PRO A 246 4.50 17.41 5.79
N VAL A 247 3.29 17.12 5.33
CA VAL A 247 2.31 16.32 6.07
C VAL A 247 2.30 14.89 5.52
N TYR A 248 2.38 13.94 6.41
CA TYR A 248 2.39 12.51 6.12
C TYR A 248 1.02 11.90 6.46
N ASN A 249 0.51 11.08 5.55
CA ASN A 249 -0.74 10.35 5.76
C ASN A 249 -0.44 9.03 6.49
N ASN A 250 -0.95 8.87 7.70
CA ASN A 250 -0.89 7.60 8.42
C ASN A 250 -2.29 7.00 8.41
N THR A 251 -2.50 5.94 7.62
CA THR A 251 -3.83 5.38 7.41
C THR A 251 -4.01 4.14 8.26
N PHE A 252 -5.03 4.16 9.11
CA PHE A 252 -5.50 3.06 9.93
C PHE A 252 -6.56 2.29 9.15
N VAL A 253 -6.41 0.99 9.06
CA VAL A 253 -7.25 0.12 8.25
C VAL A 253 -7.81 -1.00 9.12
N GLY A 254 -9.12 -1.10 9.15
CA GLY A 254 -9.85 -2.20 9.77
C GLY A 254 -10.30 -3.26 8.75
N ALA A 255 -10.94 -4.31 9.23
CA ALA A 255 -11.43 -5.37 8.38
C ALA A 255 -12.50 -4.85 7.40
N ASN A 256 -12.46 -5.36 6.16
CA ASN A 256 -13.40 -5.01 5.09
C ASN A 256 -13.49 -3.51 4.74
N ALA A 257 -12.50 -2.70 5.08
CA ALA A 257 -12.47 -1.27 4.78
C ALA A 257 -12.44 -1.02 3.26
N TYR A 258 -11.67 -1.79 2.51
CA TYR A 258 -11.52 -1.64 1.06
C TYR A 258 -11.35 -2.97 0.36
N GLY A 259 -11.60 -2.96 -0.94
CA GLY A 259 -11.37 -4.09 -1.82
C GLY A 259 -10.68 -3.67 -3.11
N TYR A 260 -10.02 -4.60 -3.76
CA TYR A 260 -9.46 -4.41 -5.08
C TYR A 260 -10.01 -5.45 -6.05
N VAL A 261 -10.24 -5.00 -7.27
CA VAL A 261 -10.84 -5.79 -8.34
C VAL A 261 -9.79 -5.96 -9.43
N GLY A 262 -9.55 -7.21 -9.82
CA GLY A 262 -8.71 -7.58 -10.95
C GLY A 262 -9.48 -8.48 -11.90
N LEU A 263 -9.13 -8.47 -13.18
CA LEU A 263 -9.74 -9.37 -14.16
C LEU A 263 -9.26 -10.81 -13.89
N ASP A 264 -10.20 -11.73 -13.73
CA ASP A 264 -9.89 -13.13 -13.43
C ASP A 264 -8.94 -13.73 -14.48
N GLN A 265 -7.88 -14.44 -14.02
CA GLN A 265 -6.83 -15.09 -14.81
C GLN A 265 -5.93 -14.17 -15.66
N VAL A 266 -6.29 -12.90 -15.92
CA VAL A 266 -5.54 -11.97 -16.77
C VAL A 266 -5.41 -10.60 -16.13
N SER A 267 -5.36 -10.55 -14.79
CA SER A 267 -5.24 -9.26 -14.09
C SER A 267 -3.93 -8.51 -14.44
N THR A 268 -2.86 -9.25 -14.72
CA THR A 268 -1.55 -8.70 -15.10
C THR A 268 -0.91 -9.57 -16.17
N GLU A 269 -0.39 -8.97 -17.23
CA GLU A 269 0.27 -9.68 -18.33
C GLU A 269 1.58 -8.98 -18.71
N MET A 270 2.65 -9.75 -18.81
CA MET A 270 3.93 -9.29 -19.38
C MET A 270 3.99 -9.61 -20.85
N ILE A 271 4.21 -8.61 -21.70
CA ILE A 271 4.20 -8.73 -23.15
C ILE A 271 5.62 -8.49 -23.67
N LEU A 272 6.16 -9.52 -24.34
CA LEU A 272 7.42 -9.43 -25.05
C LEU A 272 7.16 -9.55 -26.55
N LYS A 273 7.49 -8.51 -27.32
CA LYS A 273 7.47 -8.56 -28.80
C LYS A 273 8.90 -8.60 -29.32
N PRO A 274 9.32 -9.69 -29.97
CA PRO A 274 10.66 -9.82 -30.51
C PRO A 274 10.94 -8.82 -31.63
N LEU A 275 12.19 -8.72 -32.06
CA LEU A 275 12.60 -7.87 -33.17
C LEU A 275 11.78 -8.21 -34.42
N GLY A 276 11.29 -7.19 -35.14
CA GLY A 276 10.62 -7.34 -36.41
C GLY A 276 9.10 -7.22 -36.39
N PHE A 277 8.49 -7.04 -35.23
CA PHE A 277 7.02 -7.04 -35.14
C PHE A 277 6.37 -5.71 -35.58
N ASN A 278 7.07 -4.57 -35.41
CA ASN A 278 6.54 -3.23 -35.73
C ASN A 278 7.54 -2.34 -36.50
N ASP A 279 8.65 -2.89 -36.99
CA ASP A 279 9.70 -2.10 -37.63
C ASP A 279 10.20 -2.81 -38.90
N TYR A 280 10.17 -2.12 -40.03
CA TYR A 280 10.60 -2.62 -41.35
C TYR A 280 12.06 -3.09 -41.37
N LEU A 281 12.89 -2.62 -40.47
CA LEU A 281 14.34 -2.94 -40.43
C LEU A 281 14.71 -3.83 -39.24
N ASN A 282 13.74 -4.35 -38.49
CA ASN A 282 13.97 -5.18 -37.29
C ASN A 282 14.93 -4.52 -36.27
N ARG A 283 14.73 -3.23 -35.99
CA ARG A 283 15.64 -2.44 -35.15
C ARG A 283 15.26 -2.39 -33.68
N PHE A 284 13.98 -2.67 -33.34
CA PHE A 284 13.45 -2.51 -31.99
C PHE A 284 12.76 -3.78 -31.51
N GLN A 285 13.02 -4.11 -30.27
CA GLN A 285 12.28 -5.07 -29.47
C GLN A 285 11.46 -4.29 -28.44
N SER A 286 10.20 -4.63 -28.22
CA SER A 286 9.39 -4.02 -27.19
C SER A 286 9.07 -4.99 -26.08
N MET A 287 9.24 -4.52 -24.84
CA MET A 287 8.82 -5.21 -23.61
C MET A 287 7.87 -4.29 -22.86
N GLY A 288 6.80 -4.84 -22.35
CA GLY A 288 5.82 -4.05 -21.61
C GLY A 288 4.95 -4.93 -20.73
N PHE A 289 4.11 -4.29 -19.95
CA PHE A 289 3.05 -4.97 -19.21
C PHE A 289 1.73 -4.26 -19.40
N THR A 290 0.66 -5.01 -19.27
CA THR A 290 -0.70 -4.51 -19.07
C THR A 290 -1.26 -5.06 -17.78
N ALA A 291 -2.06 -4.24 -17.09
CA ALA A 291 -2.73 -4.62 -15.86
C ALA A 291 -4.15 -4.05 -15.86
N TRP A 292 -5.12 -4.91 -15.63
CA TRP A 292 -6.53 -4.53 -15.43
C TRP A 292 -6.85 -4.59 -13.95
N PHE A 293 -6.96 -3.44 -13.35
CA PHE A 293 -7.02 -3.31 -11.90
C PHE A 293 -7.81 -2.05 -11.49
N ASN A 294 -8.49 -2.12 -10.40
CA ASN A 294 -8.97 -0.96 -9.67
C ASN A 294 -9.19 -1.32 -8.20
N ALA A 295 -9.25 -0.32 -7.33
CA ALA A 295 -9.58 -0.47 -5.92
C ALA A 295 -10.76 0.45 -5.56
N ALA A 296 -11.48 0.10 -4.51
CA ALA A 296 -12.52 0.96 -3.95
C ALA A 296 -12.64 0.77 -2.44
N ILE A 297 -13.06 1.82 -1.77
CA ILE A 297 -13.44 1.78 -0.36
C ILE A 297 -14.82 1.10 -0.30
N LEU A 298 -14.92 0.04 0.51
CA LEU A 298 -16.17 -0.69 0.73
C LEU A 298 -16.93 -0.09 1.89
N ASP A 299 -16.22 0.34 2.93
CA ASP A 299 -16.78 1.04 4.07
C ASP A 299 -15.83 2.16 4.51
N ASP A 300 -16.26 3.40 4.32
CA ASP A 300 -15.47 4.60 4.66
C ASP A 300 -15.31 4.78 6.17
N SER A 301 -16.20 4.19 6.98
CA SER A 301 -16.11 4.22 8.44
C SER A 301 -15.02 3.29 9.02
N HIS A 302 -14.59 2.28 8.25
CA HIS A 302 -13.57 1.31 8.65
C HIS A 302 -12.14 1.70 8.28
N ILE A 303 -11.95 2.90 7.76
CA ILE A 303 -10.64 3.45 7.40
C ILE A 303 -10.53 4.88 7.88
N VAL A 304 -9.44 5.25 8.52
CA VAL A 304 -9.20 6.62 8.98
C VAL A 304 -7.76 7.03 8.72
N THR A 305 -7.56 8.23 8.20
CA THR A 305 -6.23 8.77 7.91
C THR A 305 -5.86 9.82 8.95
N LEU A 306 -4.76 9.56 9.67
CA LEU A 306 -4.17 10.48 10.63
C LEU A 306 -3.07 11.30 9.95
N LEU A 307 -3.27 12.61 9.89
CA LEU A 307 -2.35 13.56 9.27
C LEU A 307 -1.35 14.05 10.31
N ALA A 308 -0.06 13.80 10.09
CA ALA A 308 1.01 14.19 11.00
C ALA A 308 2.15 14.89 10.25
N THR A 309 2.82 15.82 10.91
CA THR A 309 4.13 16.33 10.49
C THR A 309 5.24 15.53 11.15
N LYS A 310 6.46 15.71 10.70
CA LYS A 310 7.64 15.15 11.34
C LYS A 310 8.08 16.09 12.46
N ALA A 311 8.44 15.51 13.62
CA ALA A 311 9.05 16.24 14.75
C ALA A 311 10.44 16.82 14.40
#